data_b4dedb6e43571859f54a0417db8a0a90
#
_entry.id   b4dedb6e43571859f54a0417db8a0a90
#
_cell.length_a   1.000
_cell.length_b   1.000
_cell.length_c   1.000
_cell.angle_alpha   90.00
_cell.angle_beta   90.00
_cell.angle_gamma   90.00
#
_symmetry.space_group_name_H-M   'P 1'
#
loop_
_entity.id
_entity.type
_entity.pdbx_description
1 polymer ?
#
loop_
_entity_poly.entity_id
_entity_poly.type
_entity_poly.pdbx_seq_one_letter_code
_entity_poly.pdbx_strand_id
1 'polypeptide(L)'
;MKQFRKVLALTLALVLSLSFAACASKSAAENVEKVPAEEATSDTVEQKGTITVAASPTPHAEILAQVAPILAAEGGTLEVKEFQDYVQPNNVVESGEFDANYFQHIPYLENFNEEQGTHLVNAGGIHYEPFGIYPGTKSSLDDIAEGDTIAVPNDTTNEARALLLLQDNGILKLKDGAGLTATVLDIEENPYNVEILELEAAQVPRVKDEVAYVVLNGNYALDAGFSVAKDSLAYEKSDSDAAKTYVNVIAVKEGNENSEKILALVGALKSDAIRQYINDTY
;
A
#
# COMPACT_ATOMS: atom_id res chain seq x y z
N MET A 1 -56.87 0.22 -7.25
CA MET A 1 -57.76 -0.82 -7.77
C MET A 1 -56.95 -2.10 -7.97
N LYS A 2 -57.45 -3.15 -7.23
CA LYS A 2 -57.44 -4.59 -7.52
C LYS A 2 -56.08 -5.21 -7.90
N GLN A 3 -55.42 -5.96 -6.94
CA GLN A 3 -55.73 -7.34 -6.56
C GLN A 3 -55.66 -8.35 -7.73
N PHE A 4 -54.79 -9.36 -7.55
CA PHE A 4 -55.18 -10.79 -7.52
C PHE A 4 -53.88 -11.62 -7.56
N ARG A 5 -53.55 -12.33 -6.52
CA ARG A 5 -53.85 -13.72 -6.04
C ARG A 5 -52.86 -14.72 -6.63
N LYS A 6 -51.98 -15.29 -5.79
CA LYS A 6 -52.08 -16.60 -5.08
C LYS A 6 -52.46 -17.80 -5.96
N VAL A 7 -51.60 -18.85 -5.90
CA VAL A 7 -51.92 -20.28 -5.76
C VAL A 7 -50.56 -21.00 -5.89
N LEU A 8 -49.98 -21.70 -4.95
CA LEU A 8 -50.24 -22.85 -4.08
C LEU A 8 -50.00 -24.21 -4.77
N ALA A 9 -49.32 -25.03 -4.05
CA ALA A 9 -49.32 -26.51 -3.92
C ALA A 9 -48.10 -27.22 -4.52
N LEU A 10 -47.29 -27.89 -3.76
CA LEU A 10 -47.42 -29.03 -2.81
C LEU A 10 -47.12 -30.40 -3.48
N THR A 11 -46.24 -31.14 -2.79
CA THR A 11 -46.06 -32.61 -2.74
C THR A 11 -45.28 -33.28 -3.89
N LEU A 12 -44.23 -34.09 -3.64
CA LEU A 12 -44.38 -35.45 -3.07
C LEU A 12 -42.99 -36.03 -2.74
N ALA A 13 -42.84 -36.52 -1.54
CA ALA A 13 -41.75 -37.39 -1.11
C ALA A 13 -41.98 -38.82 -1.65
N LEU A 14 -40.92 -39.50 -2.04
CA LEU A 14 -40.96 -40.97 -2.09
C LEU A 14 -39.62 -41.57 -1.64
N VAL A 15 -39.71 -42.24 -0.52
CA VAL A 15 -38.72 -43.14 0.06
C VAL A 15 -38.84 -44.47 -0.67
N LEU A 16 -37.70 -45.06 -1.05
CA LEU A 16 -37.66 -46.52 -1.27
C LEU A 16 -36.30 -47.07 -0.78
N SER A 17 -36.38 -47.76 0.32
CA SER A 17 -35.44 -48.74 0.85
C SER A 17 -35.71 -50.10 0.22
N LEU A 18 -34.68 -50.91 0.04
CA LEU A 18 -34.65 -52.40 0.09
C LEU A 18 -33.36 -52.87 -0.59
N SER A 19 -32.49 -53.55 -0.01
CA SER A 19 -32.33 -54.79 0.79
C SER A 19 -31.40 -55.77 0.05
N PHE A 20 -30.37 -56.17 0.75
CA PHE A 20 -29.67 -57.46 0.79
C PHE A 20 -29.76 -58.45 -0.36
N ALA A 21 -28.56 -58.89 -0.80
CA ALA A 21 -28.32 -60.35 -0.94
C ALA A 21 -26.82 -60.64 -0.84
N ALA A 22 -26.45 -61.41 0.14
CA ALA A 22 -25.15 -62.04 0.31
C ALA A 22 -25.06 -63.26 -0.61
N CYS A 23 -23.89 -63.46 -1.25
CA CYS A 23 -23.46 -64.78 -1.68
C CYS A 23 -22.00 -64.98 -1.34
N ALA A 24 -21.77 -65.91 -0.45
CA ALA A 24 -20.46 -66.41 -0.11
C ALA A 24 -19.98 -67.43 -1.16
N SER A 25 -18.71 -67.30 -1.58
CA SER A 25 -17.96 -68.47 -2.06
C SER A 25 -16.50 -68.35 -1.58
N LYS A 26 -16.09 -69.38 -0.90
CA LYS A 26 -14.69 -69.65 -0.46
C LYS A 26 -13.83 -69.98 -1.67
N SER A 27 -12.61 -69.46 -1.74
CA SER A 27 -11.41 -70.29 -1.89
C SER A 27 -10.13 -69.47 -2.03
N ALA A 28 -9.07 -70.01 -1.42
CA ALA A 28 -7.65 -69.84 -1.61
C ALA A 28 -6.98 -68.62 -0.99
N ALA A 29 -6.22 -68.93 0.04
CA ALA A 29 -5.21 -68.11 0.64
C ALA A 29 -4.01 -68.02 -0.29
N GLU A 30 -3.61 -66.79 -0.61
CA GLU A 30 -2.24 -66.47 -1.04
C GLU A 30 -1.69 -65.39 -0.11
N ASN A 31 -0.55 -65.75 0.46
CA ASN A 31 0.21 -64.98 1.43
C ASN A 31 0.82 -63.78 0.68
N VAL A 32 0.29 -62.58 0.87
CA VAL A 32 0.94 -61.34 0.44
C VAL A 32 1.47 -60.67 1.69
N GLU A 33 2.76 -60.63 1.74
CA GLU A 33 3.60 -59.96 2.73
C GLU A 33 3.17 -58.47 2.81
N LYS A 34 2.77 -58.10 4.02
CA LYS A 34 2.33 -56.74 4.34
C LYS A 34 3.54 -55.84 4.42
N VAL A 35 3.80 -55.09 3.33
CA VAL A 35 4.72 -53.92 3.37
C VAL A 35 4.08 -52.88 4.28
N PRO A 36 4.78 -52.34 5.27
CA PRO A 36 4.25 -51.26 6.09
C PRO A 36 4.03 -50.04 5.17
N ALA A 37 2.82 -49.54 5.18
CA ALA A 37 2.54 -48.24 4.62
C ALA A 37 3.32 -47.21 5.45
N GLU A 38 4.28 -46.56 4.83
CA GLU A 38 4.95 -45.38 5.37
C GLU A 38 3.85 -44.33 5.55
N GLU A 39 3.52 -44.03 6.81
CA GLU A 39 2.68 -42.90 7.16
C GLU A 39 3.40 -41.65 6.65
N ALA A 40 2.92 -41.13 5.54
CA ALA A 40 3.24 -39.77 5.14
C ALA A 40 2.74 -38.85 6.25
N THR A 41 3.64 -38.39 7.12
CA THR A 41 3.39 -37.29 8.01
C THR A 41 3.11 -36.07 7.12
N SER A 42 1.84 -35.79 6.89
CA SER A 42 1.45 -34.49 6.39
C SER A 42 1.75 -33.51 7.53
N ASP A 43 2.84 -32.76 7.40
CA ASP A 43 3.04 -31.58 8.20
C ASP A 43 1.84 -30.65 7.93
N THR A 44 0.84 -30.73 8.79
CA THR A 44 -0.28 -29.77 8.79
C THR A 44 0.30 -28.47 9.32
N VAL A 45 0.61 -27.55 8.39
CA VAL A 45 0.96 -26.18 8.75
C VAL A 45 -0.20 -25.60 9.57
N GLU A 46 0.09 -25.17 10.79
CA GLU A 46 -0.91 -24.55 11.66
C GLU A 46 -1.44 -23.28 10.99
N GLN A 47 -2.77 -23.14 10.88
CA GLN A 47 -3.40 -22.00 10.22
C GLN A 47 -3.27 -20.76 11.13
N LYS A 48 -2.46 -19.77 10.71
CA LYS A 48 -2.22 -18.51 11.45
C LYS A 48 -3.30 -17.44 11.20
N GLY A 49 -4.30 -17.73 10.37
CA GLY A 49 -5.39 -16.83 10.05
C GLY A 49 -5.10 -15.85 8.90
N THR A 50 -6.04 -14.95 8.68
CA THR A 50 -5.97 -13.95 7.61
C THR A 50 -5.45 -12.62 8.14
N ILE A 51 -4.59 -11.98 7.35
CA ILE A 51 -4.10 -10.62 7.56
C ILE A 51 -4.69 -9.76 6.45
N THR A 52 -5.42 -8.71 6.81
CA THR A 52 -6.02 -7.76 5.86
C THR A 52 -5.22 -6.48 5.82
N VAL A 53 -4.79 -6.05 4.61
CA VAL A 53 -3.95 -4.86 4.43
C VAL A 53 -4.56 -3.92 3.41
N ALA A 54 -4.75 -2.64 3.81
CA ALA A 54 -5.11 -1.56 2.92
C ALA A 54 -3.82 -0.95 2.32
N ALA A 55 -3.69 -0.90 1.00
CA ALA A 55 -2.45 -0.47 0.35
C ALA A 55 -2.71 0.43 -0.87
N SER A 56 -1.72 1.26 -1.24
CA SER A 56 -1.71 1.87 -2.57
C SER A 56 -1.38 0.79 -3.62
N PRO A 57 -1.85 0.93 -4.88
CA PRO A 57 -1.64 -0.11 -5.90
C PRO A 57 -0.16 -0.40 -6.15
N THR A 58 0.62 0.62 -6.50
CA THR A 58 2.06 0.51 -6.76
C THR A 58 2.84 1.49 -5.89
N PRO A 59 4.00 1.13 -5.33
CA PRO A 59 4.61 -0.21 -5.33
C PRO A 59 4.03 -1.13 -4.24
N HIS A 60 3.20 -0.63 -3.33
CA HIS A 60 2.85 -1.26 -2.05
C HIS A 60 2.09 -2.59 -2.22
N ALA A 61 1.00 -2.62 -2.99
CA ALA A 61 0.26 -3.86 -3.23
C ALA A 61 1.07 -4.85 -4.08
N GLU A 62 1.91 -4.37 -5.00
CA GLU A 62 2.81 -5.21 -5.77
C GLU A 62 3.87 -5.89 -4.89
N ILE A 63 4.43 -5.16 -3.91
CA ILE A 63 5.34 -5.72 -2.90
C ILE A 63 4.60 -6.75 -2.04
N LEU A 64 3.38 -6.44 -1.57
CA LEU A 64 2.56 -7.37 -0.79
C LEU A 64 2.21 -8.64 -1.56
N ALA A 65 2.06 -8.57 -2.88
CA ALA A 65 1.85 -9.76 -3.72
C ALA A 65 3.05 -10.71 -3.68
N GLN A 66 4.28 -10.19 -3.51
CA GLN A 66 5.48 -11.03 -3.32
C GLN A 66 5.57 -11.59 -1.89
N VAL A 67 4.95 -10.92 -0.91
CA VAL A 67 4.90 -11.36 0.50
C VAL A 67 3.90 -12.50 0.70
N ALA A 68 2.80 -12.52 -0.07
CA ALA A 68 1.73 -13.49 0.09
C ALA A 68 2.20 -14.96 0.10
N PRO A 69 3.06 -15.44 -0.83
CA PRO A 69 3.56 -16.81 -0.79
C PRO A 69 4.46 -17.11 0.41
N ILE A 70 5.18 -16.11 0.94
CA ILE A 70 6.02 -16.26 2.13
C ILE A 70 5.12 -16.54 3.35
N LEU A 71 4.08 -15.73 3.55
CA LEU A 71 3.12 -15.91 4.64
C LEU A 71 2.33 -17.22 4.48
N ALA A 72 1.96 -17.59 3.24
CA ALA A 72 1.26 -18.85 2.99
C ALA A 72 2.09 -20.09 3.38
N ALA A 73 3.41 -20.05 3.16
CA ALA A 73 4.32 -21.11 3.60
C ALA A 73 4.37 -21.26 5.14
N GLU A 74 4.03 -20.21 5.87
CA GLU A 74 3.94 -20.19 7.33
C GLU A 74 2.51 -20.42 7.87
N GLY A 75 1.53 -20.70 7.00
CA GLY A 75 0.13 -20.94 7.36
C GLY A 75 -0.74 -19.68 7.45
N GLY A 76 -0.22 -18.51 7.06
CA GLY A 76 -0.98 -17.27 7.01
C GLY A 76 -1.64 -17.05 5.65
N THR A 77 -2.70 -16.25 5.62
CA THR A 77 -3.32 -15.76 4.38
C THR A 77 -3.23 -14.25 4.36
N LEU A 78 -2.82 -13.66 3.24
CA LEU A 78 -2.77 -12.21 3.03
C LEU A 78 -3.89 -11.77 2.09
N GLU A 79 -4.73 -10.87 2.56
CA GLU A 79 -5.75 -10.20 1.76
C GLU A 79 -5.39 -8.71 1.63
N VAL A 80 -5.22 -8.24 0.40
CA VAL A 80 -4.87 -6.85 0.09
C VAL A 80 -6.04 -6.18 -0.60
N LYS A 81 -6.39 -4.98 -0.14
CA LYS A 81 -7.32 -4.10 -0.83
C LYS A 81 -6.62 -2.80 -1.19
N GLU A 82 -6.71 -2.45 -2.46
CA GLU A 82 -6.11 -1.23 -3.00
C GLU A 82 -7.00 -0.01 -2.79
N PHE A 83 -6.36 1.11 -2.45
CA PHE A 83 -6.96 2.43 -2.28
C PHE A 83 -6.16 3.45 -3.08
N GLN A 84 -6.87 4.39 -3.71
CA GLN A 84 -6.27 5.40 -4.59
C GLN A 84 -5.96 6.72 -3.87
N ASP A 85 -6.39 6.86 -2.62
CA ASP A 85 -6.20 8.05 -1.78
C ASP A 85 -5.43 7.71 -0.50
N TYR A 86 -5.00 8.76 0.21
CA TYR A 86 -4.22 8.61 1.45
C TYR A 86 -5.07 8.66 2.74
N VAL A 87 -6.38 8.92 2.65
CA VAL A 87 -7.26 9.07 3.82
C VAL A 87 -7.90 7.75 4.21
N GLN A 88 -8.48 7.05 3.22
CA GLN A 88 -9.23 5.81 3.47
C GLN A 88 -8.41 4.69 4.11
N PRO A 89 -7.14 4.43 3.71
CA PRO A 89 -6.36 3.36 4.34
C PRO A 89 -6.18 3.53 5.85
N ASN A 90 -6.03 4.77 6.34
CA ASN A 90 -5.96 5.03 7.78
C ASN A 90 -7.31 4.82 8.47
N ASN A 91 -8.40 5.30 7.86
CA ASN A 91 -9.73 5.17 8.42
C ASN A 91 -10.17 3.70 8.60
N VAL A 92 -9.90 2.83 7.62
CA VAL A 92 -10.28 1.41 7.70
C VAL A 92 -9.45 0.62 8.72
N VAL A 93 -8.22 1.05 9.00
CA VAL A 93 -7.39 0.46 10.08
C VAL A 93 -7.82 1.01 11.44
N GLU A 94 -8.09 2.30 11.56
CA GLU A 94 -8.59 2.88 12.83
C GLU A 94 -9.93 2.28 13.23
N SER A 95 -10.84 2.04 12.28
CA SER A 95 -12.13 1.38 12.55
C SER A 95 -12.00 -0.10 12.90
N GLY A 96 -10.86 -0.73 12.62
CA GLY A 96 -10.63 -2.17 12.81
C GLY A 96 -11.21 -3.03 11.68
N GLU A 97 -11.61 -2.44 10.54
CA GLU A 97 -12.01 -3.19 9.34
C GLU A 97 -10.82 -3.90 8.70
N PHE A 98 -9.63 -3.28 8.76
CA PHE A 98 -8.37 -3.84 8.30
C PHE A 98 -7.37 -3.94 9.45
N ASP A 99 -6.47 -4.92 9.36
CA ASP A 99 -5.43 -5.16 10.37
C ASP A 99 -4.29 -4.16 10.27
N ALA A 100 -3.94 -3.76 9.05
CA ALA A 100 -2.83 -2.86 8.77
C ALA A 100 -3.08 -2.05 7.51
N ASN A 101 -2.28 -0.99 7.33
CA ASN A 101 -2.10 -0.37 6.03
C ASN A 101 -0.61 -0.28 5.65
N TYR A 102 -0.38 -0.12 4.34
CA TYR A 102 0.93 0.04 3.74
C TYR A 102 0.82 0.99 2.56
N PHE A 103 1.10 2.29 2.78
CA PHE A 103 0.98 3.34 1.77
C PHE A 103 1.69 4.64 2.17
N GLN A 104 2.04 4.83 3.44
CA GLN A 104 2.39 6.12 4.03
C GLN A 104 3.77 6.10 4.68
N HIS A 105 4.37 7.28 4.75
CA HIS A 105 5.59 7.53 5.50
C HIS A 105 5.30 8.03 6.93
N ILE A 106 6.32 7.98 7.78
CA ILE A 106 6.22 8.31 9.21
C ILE A 106 5.61 9.71 9.46
N PRO A 107 6.08 10.81 8.86
CA PRO A 107 5.49 12.13 9.13
C PRO A 107 4.01 12.22 8.77
N TYR A 108 3.57 11.56 7.68
CA TYR A 108 2.16 11.54 7.31
C TYR A 108 1.31 10.81 8.36
N LEU A 109 1.77 9.65 8.85
CA LEU A 109 1.09 8.89 9.90
C LEU A 109 0.93 9.72 11.18
N GLU A 110 1.99 10.38 11.62
CA GLU A 110 1.99 11.22 12.82
C GLU A 110 1.05 12.41 12.69
N ASN A 111 1.13 13.12 11.57
CA ASN A 111 0.26 14.26 11.28
C ASN A 111 -1.21 13.84 11.12
N PHE A 112 -1.48 12.72 10.44
CA PHE A 112 -2.85 12.20 10.30
C PHE A 112 -3.48 11.89 11.67
N ASN A 113 -2.72 11.28 12.58
CA ASN A 113 -3.20 11.04 13.94
C ASN A 113 -3.53 12.34 14.66
N GLU A 114 -2.69 13.37 14.53
CA GLU A 114 -2.92 14.67 15.16
C GLU A 114 -4.17 15.36 14.60
N GLU A 115 -4.31 15.40 13.28
CA GLU A 115 -5.40 16.12 12.61
C GLU A 115 -6.75 15.39 12.72
N GLN A 116 -6.75 14.05 12.64
CA GLN A 116 -7.96 13.25 12.59
C GLN A 116 -8.33 12.61 13.94
N GLY A 117 -7.44 12.71 14.94
CA GLY A 117 -7.65 12.09 16.26
C GLY A 117 -7.63 10.57 16.21
N THR A 118 -6.86 10.00 15.31
CA THR A 118 -6.66 8.54 15.19
C THR A 118 -5.52 8.04 16.08
N HIS A 119 -5.44 6.72 16.29
CA HIS A 119 -4.50 6.08 17.20
C HIS A 119 -3.73 4.99 16.46
N LEU A 120 -3.18 5.35 15.30
CA LEU A 120 -2.38 4.43 14.49
C LEU A 120 -0.92 4.50 14.90
N VAL A 121 -0.24 3.36 14.90
CA VAL A 121 1.17 3.25 15.26
C VAL A 121 1.98 2.56 14.18
N ASN A 122 3.25 2.94 14.07
CA ASN A 122 4.21 2.32 13.19
C ASN A 122 4.65 0.95 13.73
N ALA A 123 4.26 -0.13 13.05
CA ALA A 123 4.68 -1.50 13.35
C ALA A 123 6.01 -1.89 12.70
N GLY A 124 6.48 -1.15 11.70
CA GLY A 124 7.77 -1.38 11.06
C GLY A 124 7.99 -0.55 9.81
N GLY A 125 9.17 0.09 9.71
CA GLY A 125 9.64 0.75 8.50
C GLY A 125 10.09 -0.27 7.45
N ILE A 126 9.72 -0.08 6.19
CA ILE A 126 9.94 -1.05 5.13
C ILE A 126 10.88 -0.50 4.04
N HIS A 127 10.49 0.60 3.36
CA HIS A 127 11.26 1.17 2.27
C HIS A 127 11.12 2.69 2.22
N TYR A 128 11.89 3.32 1.37
CA TYR A 128 11.83 4.73 1.06
C TYR A 128 11.50 4.92 -0.41
N GLU A 129 10.62 5.88 -0.68
CA GLU A 129 10.27 6.31 -2.04
C GLU A 129 10.76 7.75 -2.26
N PRO A 130 11.63 7.99 -3.27
CA PRO A 130 12.04 9.32 -3.62
C PRO A 130 10.85 10.19 -4.05
N PHE A 131 10.81 11.38 -3.51
CA PHE A 131 9.90 12.43 -3.97
C PHE A 131 10.57 13.19 -5.11
N GLY A 132 9.86 13.55 -6.16
CA GLY A 132 10.47 14.12 -7.34
C GLY A 132 9.69 15.24 -7.99
N ILE A 133 10.42 16.11 -8.72
CA ILE A 133 9.88 17.10 -9.65
C ILE A 133 9.88 16.46 -11.03
N TYR A 134 8.73 16.42 -11.67
CA TYR A 134 8.55 15.82 -12.99
C TYR A 134 8.10 16.84 -14.02
N PRO A 135 8.39 16.57 -15.32
CA PRO A 135 7.95 17.43 -16.39
C PRO A 135 6.41 17.52 -16.47
N GLY A 136 5.95 18.74 -16.69
CA GLY A 136 4.60 19.03 -17.12
C GLY A 136 4.64 19.46 -18.60
N THR A 137 4.30 20.72 -18.85
CA THR A 137 4.44 21.35 -20.18
C THR A 137 5.88 21.74 -20.50
N LYS A 138 6.77 21.75 -19.49
CA LYS A 138 8.20 22.02 -19.61
C LYS A 138 9.01 20.79 -19.23
N SER A 139 10.12 20.55 -19.94
CA SER A 139 10.93 19.34 -19.82
C SER A 139 12.29 19.55 -19.15
N SER A 140 12.61 20.76 -18.72
CA SER A 140 13.85 21.10 -17.98
C SER A 140 13.55 22.16 -16.94
N LEU A 141 14.20 22.09 -15.77
CA LEU A 141 14.14 23.16 -14.76
C LEU A 141 14.87 24.43 -15.23
N ASP A 142 15.78 24.34 -16.22
CA ASP A 142 16.39 25.52 -16.83
C ASP A 142 15.40 26.35 -17.64
N ASP A 143 14.25 25.77 -17.99
CA ASP A 143 13.18 26.46 -18.76
C ASP A 143 12.21 27.21 -17.84
N ILE A 144 12.41 27.20 -16.51
CA ILE A 144 11.52 27.87 -15.56
C ILE A 144 11.42 29.37 -15.88
N ALA A 145 10.22 29.89 -15.88
CA ALA A 145 9.92 31.28 -16.24
C ALA A 145 8.97 31.91 -15.23
N GLU A 146 8.91 33.25 -15.27
CA GLU A 146 7.98 34.01 -14.44
C GLU A 146 6.53 33.59 -14.68
N GLY A 147 5.81 33.30 -13.60
CA GLY A 147 4.40 32.91 -13.60
C GLY A 147 4.15 31.44 -13.96
N ASP A 148 5.18 30.61 -14.04
CA ASP A 148 4.99 29.17 -14.21
C ASP A 148 4.21 28.57 -13.03
N THR A 149 3.27 27.68 -13.33
CA THR A 149 2.53 26.94 -12.29
C THR A 149 3.21 25.62 -11.99
N ILE A 150 3.37 25.32 -10.71
CA ILE A 150 3.90 24.05 -10.18
C ILE A 150 2.83 23.41 -9.31
N ALA A 151 2.33 22.23 -9.70
CA ALA A 151 1.37 21.50 -8.88
C ALA A 151 2.07 20.65 -7.82
N VAL A 152 1.57 20.73 -6.58
CA VAL A 152 2.10 20.04 -5.39
C VAL A 152 0.96 19.36 -4.61
N PRO A 153 1.23 18.33 -3.78
CA PRO A 153 0.25 17.82 -2.82
C PRO A 153 -0.16 18.89 -1.81
N ASN A 154 -1.41 18.81 -1.33
CA ASN A 154 -1.98 19.78 -0.38
C ASN A 154 -2.11 19.25 1.04
N ASP A 155 -1.66 18.02 1.33
CA ASP A 155 -1.58 17.57 2.71
C ASP A 155 -0.32 18.14 3.38
N THR A 156 -0.46 18.45 4.68
CA THR A 156 0.54 19.18 5.47
C THR A 156 1.96 18.70 5.26
N THR A 157 2.20 17.40 5.25
CA THR A 157 3.56 16.85 5.21
C THR A 157 4.13 16.73 3.81
N ASN A 158 3.30 16.42 2.80
CA ASN A 158 3.76 16.33 1.42
C ASN A 158 3.84 17.72 0.74
N GLU A 159 2.99 18.69 1.12
CA GLU A 159 3.16 20.10 0.71
C GLU A 159 4.52 20.62 1.20
N ALA A 160 4.79 20.49 2.51
CA ALA A 160 6.07 20.93 3.08
C ALA A 160 7.26 20.25 2.38
N ARG A 161 7.17 18.95 2.12
CA ARG A 161 8.19 18.17 1.42
C ARG A 161 8.42 18.67 -0.01
N ALA A 162 7.33 19.01 -0.73
CA ALA A 162 7.41 19.59 -2.07
C ALA A 162 8.09 20.95 -2.05
N LEU A 163 7.70 21.84 -1.13
CA LEU A 163 8.30 23.16 -1.01
C LEU A 163 9.78 23.09 -0.64
N LEU A 164 10.18 22.17 0.25
CA LEU A 164 11.59 21.91 0.57
C LEU A 164 12.37 21.42 -0.65
N LEU A 165 11.82 20.51 -1.45
CA LEU A 165 12.46 20.04 -2.68
C LEU A 165 12.59 21.16 -3.72
N LEU A 166 11.59 22.03 -3.85
CA LEU A 166 11.68 23.22 -4.71
C LEU A 166 12.76 24.20 -4.23
N GLN A 167 12.88 24.40 -2.92
CA GLN A 167 13.95 25.20 -2.31
C GLN A 167 15.33 24.61 -2.58
N ASP A 168 15.51 23.30 -2.41
CA ASP A 168 16.79 22.61 -2.66
C ASP A 168 17.26 22.75 -4.11
N ASN A 169 16.31 23.00 -5.03
CA ASN A 169 16.59 23.26 -6.44
C ASN A 169 16.62 24.76 -6.82
N GLY A 170 16.58 25.65 -5.83
CA GLY A 170 16.73 27.10 -6.03
C GLY A 170 15.51 27.76 -6.70
N ILE A 171 14.35 27.12 -6.71
CA ILE A 171 13.12 27.64 -7.33
C ILE A 171 12.44 28.65 -6.41
N LEU A 172 12.47 28.41 -5.11
CA LEU A 172 11.96 29.30 -4.07
C LEU A 172 12.84 29.22 -2.82
N LYS A 173 12.57 30.06 -1.84
CA LYS A 173 13.20 30.01 -0.51
C LYS A 173 12.13 30.10 0.55
N LEU A 174 12.17 29.21 1.53
CA LEU A 174 11.30 29.22 2.70
C LEU A 174 11.90 30.05 3.83
N LYS A 175 11.06 30.52 4.73
CA LYS A 175 11.47 31.15 5.99
C LYS A 175 12.29 30.19 6.83
N ASP A 176 13.25 30.72 7.55
CA ASP A 176 14.05 29.93 8.49
C ASP A 176 13.15 29.19 9.49
N GLY A 177 13.37 27.88 9.60
CA GLY A 177 12.63 27.04 10.55
C GLY A 177 11.23 26.58 10.10
N ALA A 178 10.83 26.80 8.85
CA ALA A 178 9.54 26.33 8.31
C ALA A 178 9.35 24.80 8.45
N GLY A 179 10.40 24.01 8.18
CA GLY A 179 10.44 22.58 8.51
C GLY A 179 9.41 21.71 7.79
N LEU A 180 9.02 20.60 8.45
CA LEU A 180 8.16 19.55 7.87
C LEU A 180 6.66 19.91 7.80
N THR A 181 6.30 21.13 8.20
CA THR A 181 4.92 21.66 8.14
C THR A 181 4.87 22.99 7.40
N ALA A 182 5.89 23.28 6.57
CA ALA A 182 5.93 24.46 5.72
C ALA A 182 4.72 24.52 4.78
N THR A 183 4.18 25.71 4.59
CA THR A 183 3.08 26.00 3.67
C THR A 183 3.49 27.06 2.66
N VAL A 184 2.67 27.31 1.64
CA VAL A 184 2.91 28.42 0.70
C VAL A 184 3.06 29.78 1.40
N LEU A 185 2.51 29.94 2.62
CA LEU A 185 2.67 31.17 3.43
C LEU A 185 4.07 31.34 3.99
N ASP A 186 4.88 30.30 3.97
CA ASP A 186 6.27 30.32 4.45
C ASP A 186 7.28 30.58 3.33
N ILE A 187 6.82 30.82 2.10
CA ILE A 187 7.69 31.25 1.02
C ILE A 187 8.21 32.67 1.32
N GLU A 188 9.53 32.81 1.50
CA GLU A 188 10.20 34.09 1.75
C GLU A 188 10.66 34.76 0.43
N GLU A 189 11.21 33.94 -0.49
CA GLU A 189 11.64 34.41 -1.80
C GLU A 189 11.08 33.50 -2.91
N ASN A 190 10.59 34.12 -3.96
CA ASN A 190 10.06 33.45 -5.16
C ASN A 190 10.59 34.17 -6.41
N PRO A 191 11.85 33.94 -6.80
CA PRO A 191 12.52 34.72 -7.83
C PRO A 191 11.91 34.60 -9.22
N TYR A 192 11.20 33.49 -9.47
CA TYR A 192 10.48 33.27 -10.73
C TYR A 192 8.99 33.60 -10.63
N ASN A 193 8.55 34.09 -9.48
CA ASN A 193 7.13 34.35 -9.24
C ASN A 193 6.23 33.15 -9.64
N VAL A 194 6.68 31.92 -9.34
CA VAL A 194 5.93 30.71 -9.66
C VAL A 194 4.63 30.65 -8.86
N GLU A 195 3.59 30.12 -9.49
CA GLU A 195 2.31 29.85 -8.84
C GLU A 195 2.32 28.41 -8.31
N ILE A 196 2.10 28.22 -7.01
CA ILE A 196 1.97 26.90 -6.42
C ILE A 196 0.49 26.49 -6.45
N LEU A 197 0.20 25.41 -7.16
CA LEU A 197 -1.12 24.82 -7.27
C LEU A 197 -1.22 23.62 -6.32
N GLU A 198 -1.89 23.81 -5.19
CA GLU A 198 -2.07 22.80 -4.14
C GLU A 198 -3.26 21.90 -4.49
N LEU A 199 -3.04 20.60 -4.62
CA LEU A 199 -4.05 19.61 -4.98
C LEU A 199 -3.92 18.37 -4.08
N GLU A 200 -5.02 17.64 -3.92
CA GLU A 200 -4.94 16.28 -3.38
C GLU A 200 -3.87 15.47 -4.13
N ALA A 201 -3.01 14.75 -3.41
CA ALA A 201 -1.82 14.09 -3.99
C ALA A 201 -2.15 13.20 -5.20
N ALA A 202 -3.28 12.47 -5.16
CA ALA A 202 -3.76 11.64 -6.27
C ALA A 202 -4.20 12.45 -7.52
N GLN A 203 -4.43 13.75 -7.39
CA GLN A 203 -4.84 14.62 -8.50
C GLN A 203 -3.65 15.29 -9.19
N VAL A 204 -2.52 15.45 -8.49
CA VAL A 204 -1.34 16.15 -9.01
C VAL A 204 -0.86 15.58 -10.36
N PRO A 205 -0.74 14.27 -10.59
CA PRO A 205 -0.30 13.74 -11.88
C PRO A 205 -1.26 14.04 -13.02
N ARG A 206 -2.54 14.27 -12.72
CA ARG A 206 -3.60 14.47 -13.74
C ARG A 206 -3.54 15.82 -14.42
N VAL A 207 -2.94 16.80 -13.76
CA VAL A 207 -2.81 18.17 -14.30
C VAL A 207 -1.47 18.42 -14.99
N LYS A 208 -0.61 17.39 -15.16
CA LYS A 208 0.74 17.54 -15.74
C LYS A 208 0.76 18.25 -17.10
N ASP A 209 -0.25 18.05 -17.92
CA ASP A 209 -0.33 18.66 -19.25
C ASP A 209 -0.86 20.12 -19.21
N GLU A 210 -1.24 20.63 -18.03
CA GLU A 210 -1.81 21.96 -17.82
C GLU A 210 -0.85 22.89 -17.04
N VAL A 211 0.17 22.34 -16.36
CA VAL A 211 1.12 23.08 -15.52
C VAL A 211 2.55 22.94 -16.04
N ALA A 212 3.47 23.82 -15.62
CA ALA A 212 4.87 23.73 -16.02
C ALA A 212 5.53 22.47 -15.45
N TYR A 213 5.31 22.19 -14.18
CA TYR A 213 5.90 21.05 -13.46
C TYR A 213 4.91 20.46 -12.45
N VAL A 214 5.10 19.18 -12.12
CA VAL A 214 4.38 18.50 -11.04
C VAL A 214 5.37 17.91 -10.04
N VAL A 215 5.05 17.99 -8.75
CA VAL A 215 5.86 17.38 -7.68
C VAL A 215 5.09 16.20 -7.12
N LEU A 216 5.66 14.99 -7.24
CA LEU A 216 4.93 13.74 -7.01
C LEU A 216 5.60 12.87 -5.95
N ASN A 217 4.75 12.24 -5.13
CA ASN A 217 5.13 11.08 -4.33
C ASN A 217 5.51 9.91 -5.24
N GLY A 218 6.42 9.04 -4.79
CA GLY A 218 6.95 7.92 -5.57
C GLY A 218 5.87 7.01 -6.13
N ASN A 219 4.90 6.62 -5.29
CA ASN A 219 3.79 5.77 -5.71
C ASN A 219 2.92 6.41 -6.81
N TYR A 220 2.58 7.70 -6.70
CA TYR A 220 1.81 8.40 -7.74
C TYR A 220 2.62 8.67 -9.00
N ALA A 221 3.92 8.84 -8.89
CA ALA A 221 4.80 8.93 -10.04
C ALA A 221 4.83 7.59 -10.81
N LEU A 222 4.99 6.47 -10.11
CA LEU A 222 4.95 5.12 -10.70
C LEU A 222 3.58 4.82 -11.35
N ASP A 223 2.49 5.14 -10.67
CA ASP A 223 1.12 4.94 -11.16
C ASP A 223 0.84 5.78 -12.43
N ALA A 224 1.45 6.97 -12.53
CA ALA A 224 1.41 7.81 -13.71
C ALA A 224 2.38 7.38 -14.84
N GLY A 225 3.14 6.30 -14.62
CA GLY A 225 4.09 5.76 -15.60
C GLY A 225 5.45 6.44 -15.60
N PHE A 226 5.77 7.26 -14.60
CA PHE A 226 7.09 7.86 -14.44
C PHE A 226 8.05 6.93 -13.70
N SER A 227 9.32 6.98 -14.07
CA SER A 227 10.44 6.42 -13.32
C SER A 227 11.28 7.55 -12.74
N VAL A 228 11.54 7.54 -11.43
CA VAL A 228 12.35 8.59 -10.81
C VAL A 228 13.71 8.73 -11.48
N ALA A 229 14.36 7.62 -11.80
CA ALA A 229 15.70 7.61 -12.40
C ALA A 229 15.75 8.13 -13.84
N LYS A 230 14.64 8.11 -14.58
CA LYS A 230 14.63 8.45 -16.02
C LYS A 230 13.86 9.74 -16.32
N ASP A 231 12.78 9.97 -15.57
CA ASP A 231 11.78 10.97 -15.93
C ASP A 231 11.76 12.17 -14.98
N SER A 232 12.35 12.06 -13.76
CA SER A 232 12.41 13.19 -12.85
C SER A 232 13.42 14.24 -13.31
N LEU A 233 13.08 15.50 -13.13
CA LEU A 233 13.95 16.64 -13.36
C LEU A 233 14.86 16.90 -12.17
N ALA A 234 14.34 16.63 -10.97
CA ALA A 234 15.06 16.58 -9.70
C ALA A 234 14.33 15.66 -8.74
N TYR A 235 15.04 15.07 -7.79
CA TYR A 235 14.48 14.19 -6.78
C TYR A 235 15.33 14.13 -5.52
N GLU A 236 14.72 13.71 -4.41
CA GLU A 236 15.40 13.46 -3.15
C GLU A 236 16.31 12.24 -3.26
N LYS A 237 17.56 12.38 -2.83
CA LYS A 237 18.53 11.29 -2.90
C LYS A 237 18.32 10.27 -1.79
N SER A 238 18.57 9.00 -2.08
CA SER A 238 18.40 7.87 -1.14
C SER A 238 19.37 7.91 0.06
N ASP A 239 20.46 8.69 -0.01
CA ASP A 239 21.43 8.92 1.07
C ASP A 239 21.16 10.21 1.85
N SER A 240 20.09 10.94 1.54
CA SER A 240 19.69 12.19 2.19
C SER A 240 19.02 11.96 3.56
N ASP A 241 18.86 13.06 4.30
CA ASP A 241 18.04 13.02 5.53
C ASP A 241 16.56 12.77 5.23
N ALA A 242 16.07 13.15 4.05
CA ALA A 242 14.72 12.80 3.57
C ALA A 242 14.50 11.29 3.54
N ALA A 243 15.47 10.50 3.09
CA ALA A 243 15.37 9.05 3.05
C ALA A 243 15.18 8.41 4.44
N LYS A 244 15.70 9.03 5.48
CA LYS A 244 15.51 8.58 6.88
C LYS A 244 14.17 9.03 7.44
N THR A 245 13.75 10.24 7.07
CA THR A 245 12.53 10.89 7.58
C THR A 245 11.28 10.26 6.97
N TYR A 246 11.26 10.06 5.64
CA TYR A 246 10.08 9.64 4.89
C TYR A 246 10.05 8.13 4.60
N VAL A 247 10.45 7.32 5.58
CA VAL A 247 10.34 5.85 5.49
C VAL A 247 8.88 5.44 5.45
N ASN A 248 8.51 4.64 4.45
CA ASN A 248 7.20 3.99 4.34
C ASN A 248 7.06 2.85 5.34
N VAL A 249 5.93 2.79 6.03
CA VAL A 249 5.71 1.92 7.19
C VAL A 249 4.48 1.03 7.01
N ILE A 250 4.47 -0.07 7.76
CA ILE A 250 3.24 -0.77 8.12
C ILE A 250 2.66 -0.04 9.33
N ALA A 251 1.47 0.52 9.17
CA ALA A 251 0.73 1.13 10.27
C ALA A 251 -0.44 0.25 10.69
N VAL A 252 -0.67 0.19 11.99
CA VAL A 252 -1.72 -0.60 12.63
C VAL A 252 -2.41 0.22 13.70
N LYS A 253 -3.59 -0.20 14.15
CA LYS A 253 -4.21 0.40 15.34
C LYS A 253 -3.36 0.12 16.58
N GLU A 254 -3.21 1.12 17.45
CA GLU A 254 -2.46 1.02 18.71
C GLU A 254 -2.86 -0.23 19.51
N GLY A 255 -1.87 -0.95 19.99
CA GLY A 255 -2.00 -2.22 20.73
C GLY A 255 -1.95 -3.47 19.83
N ASN A 256 -1.97 -3.34 18.51
CA ASN A 256 -1.88 -4.47 17.57
C ASN A 256 -0.49 -4.68 16.99
N GLU A 257 0.46 -3.75 17.21
CA GLU A 257 1.80 -3.74 16.61
C GLU A 257 2.65 -4.98 16.95
N ASN A 258 2.34 -5.64 18.06
CA ASN A 258 3.05 -6.85 18.52
C ASN A 258 2.21 -8.12 18.33
N SER A 259 1.10 -8.09 17.62
CA SER A 259 0.33 -9.30 17.32
C SER A 259 1.11 -10.23 16.40
N GLU A 260 0.93 -11.53 16.57
CA GLU A 260 1.67 -12.55 15.82
C GLU A 260 1.57 -12.36 14.32
N LYS A 261 0.37 -12.04 13.81
CA LYS A 261 0.14 -11.81 12.39
C LYS A 261 0.85 -10.56 11.85
N ILE A 262 0.93 -9.47 12.63
CA ILE A 262 1.63 -8.25 12.22
C ILE A 262 3.15 -8.46 12.28
N LEU A 263 3.66 -9.15 13.27
CA LEU A 263 5.08 -9.52 13.33
C LEU A 263 5.47 -10.41 12.14
N ALA A 264 4.62 -11.38 11.76
CA ALA A 264 4.84 -12.21 10.58
C ALA A 264 4.85 -11.37 9.28
N LEU A 265 3.88 -10.46 9.11
CA LEU A 265 3.83 -9.55 7.95
C LEU A 265 5.09 -8.68 7.84
N VAL A 266 5.47 -8.01 8.93
CA VAL A 266 6.66 -7.14 8.96
C VAL A 266 7.94 -7.96 8.75
N GLY A 267 8.03 -9.16 9.33
CA GLY A 267 9.15 -10.08 9.13
C GLY A 267 9.29 -10.51 7.67
N ALA A 268 8.19 -10.88 7.02
CA ALA A 268 8.17 -11.24 5.60
C ALA A 268 8.58 -10.07 4.70
N LEU A 269 8.03 -8.86 4.94
CA LEU A 269 8.38 -7.63 4.22
C LEU A 269 9.87 -7.26 4.34
N LYS A 270 10.49 -7.54 5.49
CA LYS A 270 11.92 -7.27 5.74
C LYS A 270 12.86 -8.39 5.29
N SER A 271 12.34 -9.46 4.69
CA SER A 271 13.16 -10.55 4.17
C SER A 271 14.10 -10.09 3.05
N ASP A 272 15.22 -10.81 2.89
CA ASP A 272 16.18 -10.50 1.82
C ASP A 272 15.57 -10.63 0.43
N ALA A 273 14.65 -11.58 0.23
CA ALA A 273 13.93 -11.76 -1.03
C ALA A 273 13.10 -10.54 -1.41
N ILE A 274 12.36 -9.95 -0.46
CA ILE A 274 11.54 -8.75 -0.70
C ILE A 274 12.42 -7.53 -0.88
N ARG A 275 13.49 -7.39 -0.10
CA ARG A 275 14.47 -6.31 -0.30
C ARG A 275 15.09 -6.34 -1.70
N GLN A 276 15.47 -7.54 -2.17
CA GLN A 276 16.00 -7.73 -3.51
C GLN A 276 14.96 -7.37 -4.57
N TYR A 277 13.72 -7.82 -4.41
CA TYR A 277 12.62 -7.47 -5.32
C TYR A 277 12.43 -5.97 -5.44
N ILE A 278 12.38 -5.24 -4.31
CA ILE A 278 12.23 -3.77 -4.30
C ILE A 278 13.39 -3.12 -5.07
N ASN A 279 14.63 -3.50 -4.79
CA ASN A 279 15.81 -2.91 -5.43
C ASN A 279 15.92 -3.22 -6.94
N ASP A 280 15.39 -4.36 -7.38
CA ASP A 280 15.45 -4.77 -8.78
C ASP A 280 14.32 -4.18 -9.63
N THR A 281 13.23 -3.77 -8.97
CA THR A 281 11.99 -3.36 -9.66
C THR A 281 11.82 -1.85 -9.69
N TYR A 282 12.19 -1.18 -8.60
CA TYR A 282 11.98 0.26 -8.38
C TYR A 282 13.31 0.99 -8.14
#